data_11899643e4b11c3bc8ff186839137dcf
#
_entry.id   11899643e4b11c3bc8ff186839137dcf
#
_cell.length_a   1.000
_cell.length_b   1.000
_cell.length_c   1.000
_cell.angle_alpha   90.00
_cell.angle_beta   90.00
_cell.angle_gamma   90.00
#
_symmetry.space_group_name_H-M   'P 1'
#
loop_
_entity.id
_entity.type
_entity.pdbx_description
1 polymer ?
#
loop_
_entity_poly.entity_id
_entity_poly.type
_entity_poly.pdbx_seq_one_letter_code
_entity_poly.pdbx_strand_id
1 'polypeptide(L)'
;QSNIKIYNHLFKLYELLETDDWIKKFIFWELELIKFVGYDINFKDYIDVNKIKSKSLYIPTLDGSKEIPIFLIENNKDKVNRDELKVGFKIVGDFLNKSILIPNNINYPVLRTEFYKLI
;
A
#
# COMPACT_ATOMS: atom_id res chain seq x y z
N GLN A 1 -2.21 14.71 -19.37
CA GLN A 1 -0.88 14.19 -19.28
C GLN A 1 -0.55 13.60 -17.93
N SER A 2 0.35 12.63 -17.93
CA SER A 2 0.76 11.96 -16.71
C SER A 2 1.37 12.92 -15.68
N ASN A 3 2.10 13.93 -16.12
CA ASN A 3 2.72 14.91 -15.22
C ASN A 3 1.68 15.71 -14.45
N ILE A 4 0.59 16.10 -15.09
CA ILE A 4 -0.48 16.83 -14.43
C ILE A 4 -1.19 15.95 -13.43
N LYS A 5 -1.42 14.68 -13.77
CA LYS A 5 -2.05 13.72 -12.85
C LYS A 5 -1.20 13.47 -11.61
N ILE A 6 0.10 13.31 -11.79
CA ILE A 6 1.04 13.14 -10.68
C ILE A 6 1.04 14.39 -9.79
N TYR A 7 1.09 15.56 -10.41
CA TYR A 7 1.10 16.83 -9.69
C TYR A 7 -0.15 16.99 -8.82
N ASN A 8 -1.33 16.74 -9.41
CA ASN A 8 -2.58 16.78 -8.68
C ASN A 8 -2.63 15.75 -7.56
N HIS A 9 -2.04 14.58 -7.79
CA HIS A 9 -1.97 13.51 -6.79
C HIS A 9 -1.11 13.93 -5.60
N LEU A 10 -0.01 14.65 -5.85
CA LEU A 10 0.84 15.18 -4.79
C LEU A 10 0.11 16.19 -3.92
N PHE A 11 -0.78 17.01 -4.49
CA PHE A 11 -1.60 17.92 -3.69
C PHE A 11 -2.54 17.18 -2.76
N LYS A 12 -3.09 16.05 -3.21
CA LYS A 12 -3.96 15.24 -2.36
C LYS A 12 -3.23 14.69 -1.13
N LEU A 13 -1.91 14.51 -1.22
CA LEU A 13 -1.12 14.05 -0.09
C LEU A 13 -1.20 15.01 1.08
N TYR A 14 -1.09 16.30 0.82
CA TYR A 14 -1.18 17.30 1.89
C TYR A 14 -2.52 17.25 2.61
N GLU A 15 -3.60 17.05 1.85
CA GLU A 15 -4.94 16.97 2.42
C GLU A 15 -5.11 15.73 3.29
N LEU A 16 -4.63 14.57 2.83
CA LEU A 16 -4.83 13.33 3.56
C LEU A 16 -4.01 13.25 4.84
N LEU A 17 -2.84 13.89 4.90
CA LEU A 17 -1.99 13.88 6.09
C LEU A 17 -2.62 14.60 7.29
N GLU A 18 -3.65 15.41 7.06
CA GLU A 18 -4.37 16.11 8.12
C GLU A 18 -5.53 15.29 8.69
N THR A 19 -5.77 14.09 8.19
CA THR A 19 -6.88 13.24 8.63
C THR A 19 -6.43 12.23 9.68
N ASP A 20 -7.36 11.75 10.51
CA ASP A 20 -7.07 10.81 11.60
C ASP A 20 -6.60 9.45 11.09
N ASP A 21 -7.10 9.01 9.91
CA ASP A 21 -6.75 7.74 9.31
C ASP A 21 -5.73 7.90 8.17
N TRP A 22 -4.84 8.87 8.32
CA TRP A 22 -3.91 9.24 7.25
C TRP A 22 -3.01 8.11 6.77
N ILE A 23 -2.66 7.16 7.64
CA ILE A 23 -1.75 6.06 7.26
C ILE A 23 -2.44 5.15 6.24
N LYS A 24 -3.69 4.77 6.49
CA LYS A 24 -4.47 3.98 5.53
C LYS A 24 -4.59 4.73 4.20
N LYS A 25 -4.92 6.00 4.26
CA LYS A 25 -5.04 6.84 3.07
C LYS A 25 -3.71 6.99 2.34
N PHE A 26 -2.60 7.09 3.09
CA PHE A 26 -1.27 7.18 2.50
C PHE A 26 -0.92 5.91 1.73
N ILE A 27 -1.23 4.73 2.27
CA ILE A 27 -0.99 3.45 1.60
C ILE A 27 -1.70 3.43 0.24
N PHE A 28 -2.98 3.80 0.20
CA PHE A 28 -3.73 3.82 -1.06
C PHE A 28 -3.27 4.93 -1.99
N TRP A 29 -2.87 6.07 -1.45
CA TRP A 29 -2.27 7.15 -2.23
C TRP A 29 -0.99 6.66 -2.94
N GLU A 30 -0.17 5.94 -2.22
CA GLU A 30 1.09 5.41 -2.75
C GLU A 30 0.85 4.34 -3.83
N LEU A 31 -0.13 3.48 -3.63
CA LEU A 31 -0.53 2.50 -4.63
C LEU A 31 -0.99 3.18 -5.93
N GLU A 32 -1.73 4.26 -5.81
CA GLU A 32 -2.18 5.02 -6.97
C GLU A 32 -1.02 5.72 -7.67
N LEU A 33 -0.06 6.24 -6.91
CA LEU A 33 1.15 6.82 -7.49
C LEU A 33 1.93 5.78 -8.28
N ILE A 34 2.10 4.58 -7.74
CA ILE A 34 2.77 3.48 -8.42
C ILE A 34 2.07 3.17 -9.75
N LYS A 35 0.75 3.19 -9.75
CA LYS A 35 -0.05 2.97 -10.96
C LYS A 35 0.20 4.06 -12.00
N PHE A 36 0.30 5.32 -11.58
CA PHE A 36 0.56 6.43 -12.50
C PHE A 36 1.92 6.32 -13.20
N VAL A 37 2.91 5.68 -12.58
CA VAL A 37 4.22 5.49 -13.20
C VAL A 37 4.31 4.17 -14.00
N GLY A 38 3.18 3.49 -14.18
CA GLY A 38 3.10 2.35 -15.09
C GLY A 38 3.08 0.97 -14.46
N TYR A 39 3.01 0.88 -13.13
CA TYR A 39 2.97 -0.39 -12.44
C TYR A 39 1.59 -0.59 -11.80
N ASP A 40 0.93 -1.69 -12.14
CA ASP A 40 -0.38 -2.01 -11.59
C ASP A 40 -0.25 -3.21 -10.65
N ILE A 41 -0.47 -2.97 -9.36
CA ILE A 41 -0.43 -4.01 -8.35
C ILE A 41 -1.85 -4.49 -8.11
N ASN A 42 -2.10 -5.76 -8.42
CA ASN A 42 -3.35 -6.41 -8.05
C ASN A 42 -3.05 -7.51 -7.04
N PHE A 43 -3.29 -7.24 -5.78
CA PHE A 43 -3.01 -8.19 -4.71
C PHE A 43 -3.82 -9.47 -4.82
N LYS A 44 -4.96 -9.44 -5.51
CA LYS A 44 -5.76 -10.64 -5.75
C LYS A 44 -5.02 -11.71 -6.54
N ASP A 45 -4.04 -11.30 -7.35
CA ASP A 45 -3.23 -12.24 -8.14
C ASP A 45 -2.28 -13.06 -7.28
N TYR A 46 -2.02 -12.63 -6.06
CA TYR A 46 -1.07 -13.27 -5.15
C TYR A 46 -1.72 -14.17 -4.12
N ILE A 47 -3.04 -14.21 -4.07
CA ILE A 47 -3.79 -14.94 -3.05
C ILE A 47 -4.84 -15.84 -3.68
N ASP A 48 -5.33 -16.80 -2.90
CA ASP A 48 -6.50 -17.59 -3.27
C ASP A 48 -7.75 -16.90 -2.71
N VAL A 49 -8.52 -16.25 -3.59
CA VAL A 49 -9.72 -15.50 -3.20
C VAL A 49 -10.77 -16.38 -2.53
N ASN A 50 -10.75 -17.68 -2.77
CA ASN A 50 -11.69 -18.62 -2.15
C ASN A 50 -11.39 -18.84 -0.67
N LYS A 51 -10.21 -18.45 -0.19
CA LYS A 51 -9.82 -18.56 1.21
C LYS A 51 -10.15 -17.32 2.03
N ILE A 52 -10.74 -16.30 1.42
CA ILE A 52 -11.17 -15.11 2.14
C ILE A 52 -12.39 -15.45 2.98
N LYS A 53 -12.28 -15.29 4.29
CA LYS A 53 -13.37 -15.50 5.23
C LYS A 53 -13.90 -14.17 5.73
N SER A 54 -15.18 -14.09 6.04
CA SER A 54 -15.85 -12.84 6.40
C SER A 54 -15.24 -12.10 7.60
N LYS A 55 -14.57 -12.81 8.51
CA LYS A 55 -13.96 -12.22 9.70
C LYS A 55 -12.43 -12.27 9.70
N SER A 56 -11.83 -12.69 8.61
CA SER A 56 -10.37 -12.75 8.52
C SER A 56 -9.78 -11.36 8.34
N LEU A 57 -8.67 -11.08 9.03
CA LEU A 57 -7.92 -9.84 8.86
C LEU A 57 -6.81 -10.00 7.83
N TYR A 58 -6.33 -11.21 7.65
CA TYR A 58 -5.23 -11.54 6.74
C TYR A 58 -5.58 -12.74 5.88
N ILE A 59 -4.96 -12.81 4.70
CA ILE A 59 -5.07 -13.99 3.85
C ILE A 59 -3.66 -14.38 3.39
N PRO A 60 -3.32 -15.69 3.45
CA PRO A 60 -2.00 -16.14 3.01
C PRO A 60 -1.85 -16.00 1.50
N THR A 61 -0.61 -15.73 1.06
CA THR A 61 -0.26 -15.75 -0.36
C THR A 61 -0.33 -17.18 -0.89
N LEU A 62 -0.40 -17.32 -2.22
CA LEU A 62 -0.49 -18.64 -2.86
C LEU A 62 0.70 -19.53 -2.51
N ASP A 63 1.89 -18.95 -2.36
CA ASP A 63 3.11 -19.68 -1.99
C ASP A 63 3.26 -19.87 -0.47
N GLY A 64 2.37 -19.30 0.32
CA GLY A 64 2.39 -19.41 1.77
C GLY A 64 3.48 -18.62 2.47
N SER A 65 4.26 -17.82 1.76
CA SER A 65 5.41 -17.09 2.34
C SER A 65 5.01 -15.86 3.14
N LYS A 66 3.84 -15.29 2.87
CA LYS A 66 3.38 -14.04 3.49
C LYS A 66 1.88 -14.06 3.72
N GLU A 67 1.42 -13.17 4.58
CA GLU A 67 0.02 -12.90 4.77
C GLU A 67 -0.27 -11.47 4.36
N ILE A 68 -1.32 -11.28 3.57
CA ILE A 68 -1.71 -9.96 3.07
C ILE A 68 -2.93 -9.49 3.85
N PRO A 69 -2.92 -8.26 4.40
CA PRO A 69 -4.09 -7.72 5.08
C PRO A 69 -5.27 -7.60 4.12
N ILE A 70 -6.43 -8.01 4.57
CA ILE A 70 -7.65 -8.00 3.74
C ILE A 70 -7.98 -6.59 3.24
N PHE A 71 -7.64 -5.54 4.01
CA PHE A 71 -7.98 -4.18 3.62
C PHE A 71 -7.29 -3.75 2.31
N LEU A 72 -6.15 -4.36 1.95
CA LEU A 72 -5.48 -4.09 0.67
C LEU A 72 -6.21 -4.71 -0.52
N ILE A 73 -7.01 -5.74 -0.25
CA ILE A 73 -7.74 -6.47 -1.29
C ILE A 73 -9.16 -5.92 -1.40
N GLU A 74 -9.82 -5.76 -0.27
CA GLU A 74 -11.17 -5.23 -0.18
C GLU A 74 -11.12 -3.92 0.61
N ASN A 75 -11.20 -2.80 -0.10
CA ASN A 75 -11.20 -1.49 0.54
C ASN A 75 -12.58 -1.21 1.12
N ASN A 76 -12.94 -1.95 2.16
CA ASN A 76 -14.18 -1.66 2.89
C ASN A 76 -13.92 -0.52 3.87
N LYS A 77 -15.00 0.03 4.42
CA LYS A 77 -14.93 1.24 5.26
C LYS A 77 -14.62 0.97 6.71
N ASP A 78 -14.43 -0.27 7.08
CA ASP A 78 -14.17 -0.64 8.47
C ASP A 78 -12.82 -0.12 8.92
N LYS A 79 -12.70 0.13 10.22
CA LYS A 79 -11.44 0.57 10.79
C LYS A 79 -10.39 -0.52 10.66
N VAL A 80 -9.22 -0.11 10.20
CA VAL A 80 -8.06 -1.00 10.07
C VAL A 80 -7.21 -0.83 11.32
N ASN A 81 -6.86 -1.94 11.98
CA ASN A 81 -6.05 -1.84 13.19
C ASN A 81 -4.59 -1.53 12.86
N ARG A 82 -3.83 -1.19 13.91
CA ARG A 82 -2.43 -0.76 13.75
C ARG A 82 -1.55 -1.84 13.13
N ASP A 83 -1.73 -3.11 13.54
CA ASP A 83 -0.92 -4.20 13.01
C ASP A 83 -1.17 -4.43 11.53
N GLU A 84 -2.43 -4.38 11.11
CA GLU A 84 -2.78 -4.47 9.69
C GLU A 84 -2.15 -3.34 8.88
N LEU A 85 -2.16 -2.12 9.42
CA LEU A 85 -1.55 -0.96 8.76
C LEU A 85 -0.05 -1.14 8.61
N LYS A 86 0.63 -1.64 9.65
CA LYS A 86 2.07 -1.90 9.58
C LYS A 86 2.42 -2.91 8.51
N VAL A 87 1.68 -4.03 8.48
CA VAL A 87 1.93 -5.08 7.50
C VAL A 87 1.66 -4.57 6.09
N GLY A 88 0.55 -3.87 5.89
CA GLY A 88 0.19 -3.29 4.60
C GLY A 88 1.21 -2.28 4.12
N PHE A 89 1.63 -1.39 4.99
CA PHE A 89 2.63 -0.37 4.67
C PHE A 89 3.95 -1.02 4.24
N LYS A 90 4.37 -2.07 4.95
CA LYS A 90 5.60 -2.78 4.63
C LYS A 90 5.49 -3.52 3.30
N ILE A 91 4.38 -4.18 3.02
CA ILE A 91 4.16 -4.91 1.77
C ILE A 91 4.25 -3.95 0.58
N VAL A 92 3.57 -2.82 0.65
CA VAL A 92 3.61 -1.81 -0.42
C VAL A 92 5.03 -1.26 -0.58
N GLY A 93 5.73 -1.02 0.52
CA GLY A 93 7.11 -0.54 0.49
C GLY A 93 8.07 -1.55 -0.14
N ASP A 94 7.92 -2.83 0.19
CA ASP A 94 8.75 -3.89 -0.41
C ASP A 94 8.50 -3.97 -1.92
N PHE A 95 7.25 -3.88 -2.34
CA PHE A 95 6.92 -3.87 -3.76
C PHE A 95 7.54 -2.67 -4.46
N LEU A 96 7.38 -1.49 -3.89
CA LEU A 96 7.97 -0.26 -4.42
C LEU A 96 9.48 -0.40 -4.58
N ASN A 97 10.15 -0.91 -3.55
CA ASN A 97 11.59 -1.05 -3.56
C ASN A 97 12.07 -2.03 -4.64
N LYS A 98 11.46 -3.22 -4.69
CA LYS A 98 11.88 -4.26 -5.63
C LYS A 98 11.53 -3.95 -7.08
N SER A 99 10.38 -3.36 -7.31
CA SER A 99 9.86 -3.17 -8.67
C SER A 99 10.26 -1.86 -9.30
N ILE A 100 10.51 -0.83 -8.50
CA ILE A 100 10.74 0.52 -9.01
C ILE A 100 12.08 1.08 -8.55
N LEU A 101 12.34 1.07 -7.24
CA LEU A 101 13.50 1.77 -6.69
C LEU A 101 14.82 1.08 -7.05
N ILE A 102 14.96 -0.20 -6.73
CA ILE A 102 16.19 -0.94 -7.03
C ILE A 102 16.49 -0.97 -8.53
N PRO A 103 15.53 -1.33 -9.41
CA PRO A 103 15.80 -1.33 -10.84
C PRO A 103 16.23 0.02 -11.41
N ASN A 104 15.84 1.12 -10.77
CA ASN A 104 16.17 2.48 -11.23
C ASN A 104 17.28 3.14 -10.41
N ASN A 105 17.96 2.37 -9.55
CA ASN A 105 19.06 2.87 -8.70
C ASN A 105 18.62 4.01 -7.77
N ILE A 106 17.39 3.94 -7.27
CA ILE A 106 16.85 4.93 -6.33
C ILE A 106 16.88 4.33 -4.94
N ASN A 107 17.39 5.09 -3.97
CA ASN A 107 17.41 4.67 -2.58
C ASN A 107 16.01 4.68 -1.99
N TYR A 108 15.76 3.76 -1.06
CA TYR A 108 14.50 3.71 -0.33
C TYR A 108 14.30 5.04 0.43
N PRO A 109 13.13 5.69 0.32
CA PRO A 109 12.92 6.99 0.95
C PRO A 109 13.01 6.93 2.47
N VAL A 110 13.86 7.80 3.04
CA VAL A 110 14.00 7.91 4.50
C VAL A 110 12.67 8.28 5.14
N LEU A 111 11.89 9.13 4.49
CA LEU A 111 10.58 9.54 5.00
C LEU A 111 9.65 8.34 5.23
N ARG A 112 9.72 7.35 4.34
CA ARG A 112 8.90 6.15 4.48
C ARG A 112 9.30 5.34 5.72
N THR A 113 10.58 5.26 6.01
CA THR A 113 11.08 4.63 7.23
C THR A 113 10.58 5.37 8.48
N GLU A 114 10.60 6.70 8.43
CA GLU A 114 10.11 7.52 9.55
C GLU A 114 8.61 7.36 9.74
N PHE A 115 7.84 7.29 8.67
CA PHE A 115 6.40 7.05 8.74
C PHE A 115 6.09 5.70 9.40
N TYR A 116 6.86 4.67 9.05
CA TYR A 116 6.67 3.35 9.65
C TYR A 116 6.80 3.39 11.17
N LYS A 117 7.72 4.18 11.69
CA LYS A 117 7.92 4.32 13.14
C LYS A 117 6.73 4.98 13.83
N LEU A 118 5.92 5.74 13.10
CA LEU A 118 4.75 6.43 13.65
C LEU A 118 3.52 5.54 13.77
N ILE A 119 3.53 4.40 13.10
CA ILE A 119 2.38 3.50 13.13
C ILE A 119 2.28 2.71 14.43
#